data_047a0f51efd97f913bb8c9fcbc1a55ec
#
_entry.id   047a0f51efd97f913bb8c9fcbc1a55ec
#
_cell.length_a   1.000
_cell.length_b   1.000
_cell.length_c   1.000
_cell.angle_alpha   90.00
_cell.angle_beta   90.00
_cell.angle_gamma   90.00
#
_symmetry.space_group_name_H-M   'P 1'
#
loop_
_entity.id
_entity.type
_entity.pdbx_description
1 polymer ?
#
loop_
_entity_poly.entity_id
_entity_poly.type
_entity_poly.pdbx_seq_one_letter_code
_entity_poly.pdbx_strand_id
1 'polypeptide(L)'
;MNKSRSMATKIAFLLLAGATLAQAQDARGIVEEAQRRSRTGSERYEGTLDVVNSRGKVSRKQWRYQRIGSHGNSKAVLRFTAPAEVKGVALLIVNHPDRASDQWMWTPAIERDRRIALQDRGQRFFGTDFSFEDLEERDVDQYDYKMLGEETIDGAPCWKIESRPKQTKSSQYDRSTLWIRKDHYVFWRIENYSKDRLIRRAVYGRLENVQGIWTARTIEMSDLTRNSRTTLDLEKLEYNVPVKDDSFTLQALRREF
;
A
#
# COMPACT_ATOMS: atom_id res chain seq x y z
N MET A 1 -0.70 42.85 47.36
CA MET A 1 -0.78 43.00 45.91
C MET A 1 0.23 42.04 45.30
N ASN A 2 -0.15 40.84 44.81
CA ASN A 2 0.54 40.01 43.81
C ASN A 2 0.04 38.56 43.86
N LYS A 3 -1.17 38.32 43.36
CA LYS A 3 -1.68 36.93 43.19
C LYS A 3 -2.36 36.67 41.82
N SER A 4 -2.16 37.54 40.83
CA SER A 4 -2.90 37.42 39.54
C SER A 4 -2.08 36.95 38.31
N ARG A 5 -0.76 36.72 38.45
CA ARG A 5 0.10 36.31 37.32
C ARG A 5 0.30 34.80 37.13
N SER A 6 -0.10 33.98 38.09
CA SER A 6 0.16 32.50 38.02
C SER A 6 -0.92 31.69 37.29
N MET A 7 -2.12 32.26 37.10
CA MET A 7 -3.23 31.50 36.50
C MET A 7 -3.27 31.56 34.97
N ALA A 8 -2.82 32.64 34.37
CA ALA A 8 -2.83 32.82 32.91
C ALA A 8 -1.82 31.89 32.19
N THR A 9 -0.66 31.62 32.81
CA THR A 9 0.40 30.80 32.20
C THR A 9 0.04 29.29 32.18
N LYS A 10 -0.74 28.83 33.15
CA LYS A 10 -1.17 27.42 33.22
C LYS A 10 -2.27 27.08 32.19
N ILE A 11 -3.12 28.05 31.87
CA ILE A 11 -4.23 27.87 30.92
C ILE A 11 -3.69 27.82 29.48
N ALA A 12 -2.67 28.62 29.13
CA ALA A 12 -2.04 28.61 27.82
C ALA A 12 -1.32 27.28 27.51
N PHE A 13 -0.72 26.64 28.51
CA PHE A 13 -0.03 25.34 28.32
C PHE A 13 -1.00 24.16 28.11
N LEU A 14 -2.19 24.19 28.72
CA LEU A 14 -3.22 23.16 28.53
C LEU A 14 -3.88 23.25 27.14
N LEU A 15 -4.02 24.46 26.60
CA LEU A 15 -4.61 24.66 25.27
C LEU A 15 -3.69 24.19 24.13
N LEU A 16 -2.34 24.33 24.26
CA LEU A 16 -1.40 23.83 23.25
C LEU A 16 -1.33 22.29 23.21
N ALA A 17 -1.42 21.62 24.37
CA ALA A 17 -1.40 20.16 24.43
C ALA A 17 -2.67 19.52 23.81
N GLY A 18 -3.84 20.19 23.97
CA GLY A 18 -5.10 19.75 23.38
C GLY A 18 -5.13 19.82 21.85
N ALA A 19 -4.51 20.84 21.25
CA ALA A 19 -4.48 21.02 19.79
C ALA A 19 -3.62 19.96 19.10
N THR A 20 -2.53 19.50 19.70
CA THR A 20 -1.67 18.46 19.13
C THR A 20 -2.31 17.08 19.15
N LEU A 21 -3.08 16.75 20.18
CA LEU A 21 -3.82 15.48 20.26
C LEU A 21 -4.98 15.42 19.28
N ALA A 22 -5.69 16.51 19.05
CA ALA A 22 -6.77 16.61 18.08
C ALA A 22 -6.26 16.44 16.64
N GLN A 23 -5.11 17.03 16.29
CA GLN A 23 -4.49 16.87 14.98
C GLN A 23 -4.00 15.44 14.71
N ALA A 24 -3.47 14.73 15.72
CA ALA A 24 -3.05 13.33 15.57
C ALA A 24 -4.25 12.39 15.37
N GLN A 25 -5.35 12.64 16.07
CA GLN A 25 -6.58 11.86 15.93
C GLN A 25 -7.25 12.08 14.57
N ASP A 26 -7.17 13.28 14.01
CA ASP A 26 -7.70 13.62 12.70
C ASP A 26 -6.93 12.89 11.58
N ALA A 27 -5.60 12.87 11.60
CA ALA A 27 -4.78 12.19 10.61
C ALA A 27 -5.06 10.69 10.54
N ARG A 28 -5.19 10.01 11.68
CA ARG A 28 -5.56 8.61 11.77
C ARG A 28 -6.97 8.38 11.23
N GLY A 29 -7.94 9.18 11.64
CA GLY A 29 -9.33 9.08 11.20
C GLY A 29 -9.48 9.22 9.68
N ILE A 30 -8.68 10.08 9.02
CA ILE A 30 -8.68 10.21 7.55
C ILE A 30 -8.18 8.92 6.89
N VAL A 31 -7.13 8.29 7.42
CA VAL A 31 -6.60 7.02 6.88
C VAL A 31 -7.61 5.88 7.11
N GLU A 32 -8.22 5.80 8.29
CA GLU A 32 -9.28 4.83 8.60
C GLU A 32 -10.47 4.98 7.64
N GLU A 33 -10.90 6.20 7.38
CA GLU A 33 -11.99 6.48 6.45
C GLU A 33 -11.62 6.08 5.01
N ALA A 34 -10.38 6.33 4.57
CA ALA A 34 -9.90 5.90 3.27
C ALA A 34 -9.94 4.36 3.14
N GLN A 35 -9.50 3.64 4.17
CA GLN A 35 -9.58 2.18 4.21
C GLN A 35 -11.03 1.68 4.27
N ARG A 36 -11.89 2.33 5.04
CA ARG A 36 -13.31 1.97 5.15
C ARG A 36 -14.02 2.09 3.80
N ARG A 37 -13.74 3.16 3.03
CA ARG A 37 -14.37 3.40 1.70
C ARG A 37 -13.87 2.44 0.63
N SER A 38 -12.65 1.93 0.74
CA SER A 38 -12.08 0.95 -0.18
C SER A 38 -12.28 -0.52 0.25
N ARG A 39 -12.96 -0.75 1.38
CA ARG A 39 -13.19 -2.10 1.91
C ARG A 39 -14.13 -2.90 1.02
N THR A 40 -13.71 -4.10 0.63
CA THR A 40 -14.48 -5.05 -0.17
C THR A 40 -14.36 -6.46 0.40
N GLY A 41 -15.38 -7.28 0.20
CA GLY A 41 -15.34 -8.70 0.60
C GLY A 41 -14.38 -9.52 -0.25
N SER A 42 -14.23 -9.15 -1.51
CA SER A 42 -13.31 -9.78 -2.46
C SER A 42 -12.99 -8.83 -3.61
N GLU A 43 -11.93 -9.16 -4.34
CA GLU A 43 -11.46 -8.40 -5.48
C GLU A 43 -10.77 -9.32 -6.48
N ARG A 44 -10.93 -9.04 -7.77
CA ARG A 44 -10.10 -9.61 -8.83
C ARG A 44 -9.82 -8.61 -9.92
N TYR A 45 -8.64 -8.70 -10.54
CA TYR A 45 -8.30 -7.93 -11.73
C TYR A 45 -7.20 -8.61 -12.55
N GLU A 46 -7.06 -8.20 -13.81
CA GLU A 46 -5.88 -8.42 -14.62
C GLU A 46 -5.02 -7.16 -14.57
N GLY A 47 -3.72 -7.32 -14.40
CA GLY A 47 -2.77 -6.19 -14.31
C GLY A 47 -1.79 -6.25 -15.47
N THR A 48 -1.63 -5.11 -16.16
CA THR A 48 -0.53 -4.88 -17.10
C THR A 48 0.51 -3.99 -16.43
N LEU A 49 1.77 -4.42 -16.45
CA LEU A 49 2.88 -3.71 -15.84
C LEU A 49 3.90 -3.32 -16.92
N ASP A 50 4.10 -2.03 -17.10
CA ASP A 50 5.17 -1.47 -17.91
C ASP A 50 6.35 -1.06 -17.02
N VAL A 51 7.44 -1.84 -17.09
CA VAL A 51 8.66 -1.60 -16.30
C VAL A 51 9.66 -0.85 -17.18
N VAL A 52 10.02 0.37 -16.78
CA VAL A 52 11.01 1.22 -17.44
C VAL A 52 12.26 1.26 -16.59
N ASN A 53 13.38 0.74 -17.10
CA ASN A 53 14.64 0.77 -16.35
C ASN A 53 15.38 2.12 -16.53
N SER A 54 16.52 2.31 -15.84
CA SER A 54 17.34 3.52 -15.88
C SER A 54 17.85 3.91 -17.27
N ARG A 55 17.85 3.01 -18.22
CA ARG A 55 18.25 3.25 -19.62
C ARG A 55 17.06 3.52 -20.55
N GLY A 56 15.83 3.64 -19.99
CA GLY A 56 14.61 3.84 -20.77
C GLY A 56 14.07 2.58 -21.46
N LYS A 57 14.71 1.40 -21.28
CA LYS A 57 14.20 0.16 -21.86
C LYS A 57 12.91 -0.24 -21.14
N VAL A 58 11.86 -0.49 -21.92
CA VAL A 58 10.56 -0.95 -21.43
C VAL A 58 10.47 -2.47 -21.51
N SER A 59 9.95 -3.08 -20.47
CA SER A 59 9.53 -4.49 -20.46
C SER A 59 8.12 -4.61 -19.91
N ARG A 60 7.27 -5.35 -20.63
CA ARG A 60 5.85 -5.54 -20.23
C ARG A 60 5.68 -6.88 -19.55
N LYS A 61 4.89 -6.87 -18.45
CA LYS A 61 4.47 -8.06 -17.72
C LYS A 61 2.96 -8.00 -17.56
N GLN A 62 2.35 -9.17 -17.37
CA GLN A 62 0.93 -9.28 -17.05
C GLN A 62 0.75 -10.25 -15.89
N TRP A 63 -0.22 -9.96 -15.02
CA TRP A 63 -0.61 -10.85 -13.94
C TRP A 63 -2.14 -10.93 -13.77
N ARG A 64 -2.58 -11.92 -13.03
CA ARG A 64 -3.91 -11.98 -12.43
C ARG A 64 -3.78 -11.82 -10.94
N TYR A 65 -4.72 -11.10 -10.37
CA TYR A 65 -4.82 -10.86 -8.94
C TYR A 65 -6.20 -11.25 -8.44
N GLN A 66 -6.24 -11.90 -7.28
CA GLN A 66 -7.46 -12.20 -6.54
C GLN A 66 -7.22 -11.98 -5.06
N ARG A 67 -8.23 -11.48 -4.35
CA ARG A 67 -8.22 -11.27 -2.91
C ARG A 67 -9.57 -11.61 -2.29
N ILE A 68 -9.54 -12.14 -1.07
CA ILE A 68 -10.69 -12.29 -0.18
C ILE A 68 -10.37 -11.60 1.15
N GLY A 69 -11.37 -10.96 1.78
CA GLY A 69 -11.17 -10.09 2.94
C GLY A 69 -10.57 -8.73 2.57
N SER A 70 -10.29 -7.90 3.55
CA SER A 70 -9.67 -6.57 3.39
C SER A 70 -8.97 -6.13 4.65
N HIS A 71 -7.93 -5.31 4.49
CA HIS A 71 -7.26 -4.53 5.54
C HIS A 71 -7.00 -5.32 6.83
N GLY A 72 -5.88 -5.99 6.89
CA GLY A 72 -5.41 -6.72 8.06
C GLY A 72 -5.97 -8.14 8.22
N ASN A 73 -7.09 -8.48 7.58
CA ASN A 73 -7.63 -9.85 7.58
C ASN A 73 -8.03 -10.24 6.16
N SER A 74 -7.06 -10.62 5.36
CA SER A 74 -7.26 -10.94 3.95
C SER A 74 -6.26 -11.98 3.46
N LYS A 75 -6.60 -12.62 2.34
CA LYS A 75 -5.70 -13.49 1.59
C LYS A 75 -5.70 -13.01 0.14
N ALA A 76 -4.52 -12.91 -0.46
CA ALA A 76 -4.37 -12.52 -1.86
C ALA A 76 -3.44 -13.46 -2.60
N VAL A 77 -3.74 -13.71 -3.86
CA VAL A 77 -2.86 -14.40 -4.81
C VAL A 77 -2.64 -13.52 -6.02
N LEU A 78 -1.39 -13.35 -6.37
CA LEU A 78 -0.93 -12.70 -7.58
C LEU A 78 -0.18 -13.75 -8.40
N ARG A 79 -0.47 -13.85 -9.72
CA ARG A 79 0.19 -14.79 -10.63
C ARG A 79 0.52 -14.12 -11.95
N PHE A 80 1.78 -14.17 -12.36
CA PHE A 80 2.17 -13.71 -13.69
C PHE A 80 1.61 -14.62 -14.77
N THR A 81 1.06 -14.01 -15.82
CA THR A 81 0.53 -14.66 -17.02
C THR A 81 1.42 -14.46 -18.25
N ALA A 82 2.22 -13.40 -18.28
CA ALA A 82 3.17 -13.06 -19.33
C ALA A 82 4.30 -12.16 -18.76
N PRO A 83 5.47 -12.13 -19.42
CA PRO A 83 5.92 -12.98 -20.53
C PRO A 83 6.33 -14.39 -20.06
N ALA A 84 6.77 -15.24 -20.98
CA ALA A 84 7.10 -16.65 -20.73
C ALA A 84 8.13 -16.85 -19.59
N GLU A 85 9.09 -15.94 -19.43
CA GLU A 85 10.17 -16.02 -18.42
C GLU A 85 9.66 -15.92 -16.98
N VAL A 86 8.48 -15.32 -16.76
CA VAL A 86 7.88 -15.17 -15.43
C VAL A 86 6.50 -15.84 -15.34
N LYS A 87 6.00 -16.39 -16.45
CA LYS A 87 4.67 -17.05 -16.47
C LYS A 87 4.58 -18.14 -15.39
N GLY A 88 3.48 -18.12 -14.64
CA GLY A 88 3.20 -19.07 -13.59
C GLY A 88 3.86 -18.74 -12.25
N VAL A 89 4.84 -17.81 -12.20
CA VAL A 89 5.33 -17.31 -10.91
C VAL A 89 4.16 -16.70 -10.15
N ALA A 90 4.00 -17.11 -8.89
CA ALA A 90 2.88 -16.65 -8.08
C ALA A 90 3.33 -16.28 -6.65
N LEU A 91 2.59 -15.34 -6.06
CA LEU A 91 2.77 -14.89 -4.69
C LEU A 91 1.43 -15.05 -3.95
N LEU A 92 1.46 -15.78 -2.84
CA LEU A 92 0.39 -15.84 -1.86
C LEU A 92 0.75 -14.90 -0.71
N ILE A 93 -0.18 -14.01 -0.36
CA ILE A 93 -0.08 -13.10 0.80
C ILE A 93 -1.24 -13.43 1.74
N VAL A 94 -0.95 -13.69 3.00
CA VAL A 94 -1.96 -13.88 4.04
C VAL A 94 -1.73 -12.80 5.10
N ASN A 95 -2.62 -11.83 5.16
CA ASN A 95 -2.59 -10.77 6.15
C ASN A 95 -3.28 -11.23 7.44
N HIS A 96 -2.73 -10.84 8.58
CA HIS A 96 -3.24 -11.16 9.90
C HIS A 96 -3.45 -9.89 10.71
N PRO A 97 -4.54 -9.79 11.50
CA PRO A 97 -4.85 -8.58 12.26
C PRO A 97 -3.90 -8.34 13.43
N ASP A 98 -3.24 -9.39 13.93
CA ASP A 98 -2.48 -9.40 15.19
C ASP A 98 -0.97 -9.61 15.01
N ARG A 99 -0.54 -9.91 13.78
CA ARG A 99 0.88 -10.17 13.47
C ARG A 99 1.24 -9.82 12.03
N ALA A 100 2.52 -9.90 11.72
CA ALA A 100 3.01 -9.70 10.35
C ALA A 100 2.37 -10.72 9.38
N SER A 101 2.12 -10.28 8.15
CA SER A 101 1.60 -11.13 7.07
C SER A 101 2.54 -12.30 6.77
N ASP A 102 1.99 -13.38 6.26
CA ASP A 102 2.79 -14.45 5.67
C ASP A 102 2.80 -14.31 4.16
N GLN A 103 3.96 -14.53 3.54
CA GLN A 103 4.11 -14.52 2.10
C GLN A 103 4.85 -15.77 1.62
N TRP A 104 4.31 -16.41 0.58
CA TRP A 104 4.93 -17.54 -0.10
C TRP A 104 4.94 -17.31 -1.61
N MET A 105 6.07 -17.56 -2.21
CA MET A 105 6.29 -17.44 -3.63
C MET A 105 6.47 -18.81 -4.26
N TRP A 106 5.72 -19.08 -5.32
CA TRP A 106 5.91 -20.22 -6.21
C TRP A 106 6.71 -19.83 -7.45
N THR A 107 7.73 -20.62 -7.79
CA THR A 107 8.52 -20.44 -9.00
C THR A 107 8.51 -21.72 -9.83
N PRO A 108 7.75 -21.78 -10.95
CA PRO A 108 7.60 -22.99 -11.76
C PRO A 108 8.91 -23.53 -12.30
N ALA A 109 9.83 -22.67 -12.76
CA ALA A 109 11.09 -23.07 -13.36
C ALA A 109 11.98 -23.94 -12.46
N ILE A 110 11.78 -23.90 -11.15
CA ILE A 110 12.51 -24.69 -10.17
C ILE A 110 11.56 -25.55 -9.31
N GLU A 111 10.28 -25.58 -9.64
CA GLU A 111 9.20 -26.31 -8.96
C GLU A 111 9.24 -26.15 -7.42
N ARG A 112 9.48 -24.90 -6.97
CA ARG A 112 9.70 -24.61 -5.55
C ARG A 112 8.82 -23.50 -5.04
N ASP A 113 8.22 -23.71 -3.88
CA ASP A 113 7.65 -22.64 -3.06
C ASP A 113 8.66 -22.20 -2.00
N ARG A 114 8.76 -20.91 -1.78
CA ARG A 114 9.63 -20.27 -0.79
C ARG A 114 8.83 -19.30 0.06
N ARG A 115 8.95 -19.41 1.38
CA ARG A 115 8.46 -18.38 2.29
C ARG A 115 9.36 -17.14 2.18
N ILE A 116 8.76 -15.97 2.05
CA ILE A 116 9.48 -14.69 2.06
C ILE A 116 9.65 -14.26 3.51
N ALA A 117 10.88 -14.27 3.98
CA ALA A 117 11.21 -13.84 5.34
C ALA A 117 10.99 -12.33 5.51
N LEU A 118 10.75 -11.85 6.73
CA LEU A 118 10.47 -10.44 7.00
C LEU A 118 11.59 -9.51 6.52
N GLN A 119 12.85 -9.90 6.70
CA GLN A 119 14.03 -9.16 6.25
C GLN A 119 14.17 -9.09 4.73
N ASP A 120 13.52 -9.99 3.99
CA ASP A 120 13.58 -10.04 2.52
C ASP A 120 12.48 -9.22 1.84
N ARG A 121 11.51 -8.67 2.59
CA ARG A 121 10.34 -7.99 2.04
C ARG A 121 10.65 -6.68 1.34
N GLY A 122 11.79 -6.07 1.66
CA GLY A 122 12.30 -4.92 0.92
C GLY A 122 12.82 -5.24 -0.49
N GLN A 123 13.02 -6.51 -0.83
CA GLN A 123 13.47 -6.93 -2.14
C GLN A 123 12.40 -6.68 -3.20
N ARG A 124 12.84 -6.41 -4.44
CA ARG A 124 11.96 -6.20 -5.60
C ARG A 124 11.26 -7.49 -6.01
N PHE A 125 9.99 -7.36 -6.35
CA PHE A 125 9.20 -8.47 -6.87
C PHE A 125 9.42 -8.62 -8.38
N PHE A 126 10.15 -9.65 -8.78
CA PHE A 126 10.41 -10.05 -10.18
C PHE A 126 10.75 -8.90 -11.14
N GLY A 127 11.67 -8.03 -10.71
CA GLY A 127 12.20 -6.95 -11.53
C GLY A 127 11.24 -5.77 -11.70
N THR A 128 10.06 -5.79 -11.09
CA THR A 128 9.20 -4.60 -10.95
C THR A 128 9.79 -3.65 -9.90
N ASP A 129 9.30 -2.41 -9.82
CA ASP A 129 9.72 -1.49 -8.76
C ASP A 129 8.89 -1.62 -7.47
N PHE A 130 7.91 -2.51 -7.46
CA PHE A 130 7.26 -2.96 -6.24
C PHE A 130 8.16 -3.91 -5.47
N SER A 131 8.25 -3.75 -4.15
CA SER A 131 8.84 -4.75 -3.26
C SER A 131 7.76 -5.71 -2.76
N PHE A 132 8.17 -6.78 -2.11
CA PHE A 132 7.22 -7.68 -1.43
C PHE A 132 6.40 -6.95 -0.36
N GLU A 133 6.97 -5.96 0.33
CA GLU A 133 6.25 -5.12 1.30
C GLU A 133 5.21 -4.22 0.63
N ASP A 134 5.50 -3.66 -0.56
CA ASP A 134 4.56 -2.80 -1.28
C ASP A 134 3.32 -3.55 -1.80
N LEU A 135 3.38 -4.87 -1.86
CA LEU A 135 2.27 -5.74 -2.25
C LEU A 135 1.38 -6.17 -1.07
N GLU A 136 1.78 -5.85 0.16
CA GLU A 136 0.95 -6.08 1.35
C GLU A 136 -0.15 -5.03 1.47
N GLU A 137 -1.30 -5.42 2.00
CA GLU A 137 -2.27 -4.44 2.44
C GLU A 137 -1.74 -3.66 3.65
N ARG A 138 -1.96 -2.35 3.63
CA ARG A 138 -1.58 -1.47 4.73
C ARG A 138 -2.65 -1.53 5.82
N ASP A 139 -2.31 -2.06 6.98
CA ASP A 139 -3.19 -2.05 8.15
C ASP A 139 -2.95 -0.77 8.96
N VAL A 140 -4.02 0.00 9.20
CA VAL A 140 -3.96 1.27 9.92
C VAL A 140 -3.39 1.13 11.32
N ASP A 141 -3.63 0.02 12.00
CA ASP A 141 -3.20 -0.22 13.37
C ASP A 141 -1.70 -0.45 13.53
N GLN A 142 -1.00 -0.72 12.44
CA GLN A 142 0.45 -0.95 12.42
C GLN A 142 1.28 0.33 12.29
N TYR A 143 0.65 1.52 12.22
CA TYR A 143 1.33 2.79 12.01
C TYR A 143 0.85 3.88 12.97
N ASP A 144 1.73 4.82 13.23
CA ASP A 144 1.42 6.11 13.86
C ASP A 144 1.29 7.17 12.77
N TYR A 145 0.36 8.12 12.96
CA TYR A 145 0.02 9.13 11.96
C TYR A 145 0.15 10.53 12.52
N LYS A 146 0.62 11.47 11.68
CA LYS A 146 0.73 12.89 12.01
C LYS A 146 0.27 13.74 10.83
N MET A 147 -0.64 14.66 11.06
CA MET A 147 -1.02 15.64 10.05
C MET A 147 0.16 16.58 9.74
N LEU A 148 0.51 16.70 8.48
CA LEU A 148 1.51 17.64 7.99
C LEU A 148 0.87 18.88 7.35
N GLY A 149 -0.42 18.83 7.01
CA GLY A 149 -1.16 19.91 6.38
C GLY A 149 -1.95 19.41 5.17
N GLU A 150 -2.12 20.29 4.21
CA GLU A 150 -2.87 20.06 2.98
C GLU A 150 -2.05 20.50 1.76
N GLU A 151 -2.25 19.83 0.64
CA GLU A 151 -1.54 20.12 -0.61
C GLU A 151 -2.42 19.74 -1.80
N THR A 152 -2.37 20.53 -2.88
CA THR A 152 -3.04 20.16 -4.12
C THR A 152 -2.07 19.40 -5.02
N ILE A 153 -2.43 18.18 -5.40
CA ILE A 153 -1.65 17.30 -6.26
C ILE A 153 -2.44 17.06 -7.55
N ASP A 154 -1.86 17.48 -8.68
CA ASP A 154 -2.49 17.33 -10.01
C ASP A 154 -3.94 17.85 -10.05
N GLY A 155 -4.17 19.01 -9.42
CA GLY A 155 -5.48 19.66 -9.32
C GLY A 155 -6.42 19.06 -8.25
N ALA A 156 -6.03 18.00 -7.56
CA ALA A 156 -6.84 17.39 -6.52
C ALA A 156 -6.41 17.86 -5.11
N PRO A 157 -7.30 18.48 -4.32
CA PRO A 157 -7.01 18.80 -2.92
C PRO A 157 -6.80 17.53 -2.10
N CYS A 158 -5.69 17.47 -1.36
CA CYS A 158 -5.30 16.31 -0.56
C CYS A 158 -4.95 16.71 0.88
N TRP A 159 -5.25 15.84 1.81
CA TRP A 159 -4.57 15.84 3.11
C TRP A 159 -3.17 15.27 2.94
N LYS A 160 -2.20 15.90 3.59
CA LYS A 160 -0.81 15.44 3.66
C LYS A 160 -0.52 14.88 5.04
N ILE A 161 -0.20 13.61 5.14
CA ILE A 161 -0.09 12.88 6.41
C ILE A 161 1.25 12.15 6.45
N GLU A 162 2.01 12.32 7.53
CA GLU A 162 3.14 11.44 7.83
C GLU A 162 2.62 10.15 8.46
N SER A 163 3.18 9.02 8.07
CA SER A 163 2.93 7.71 8.62
C SER A 163 4.24 7.04 8.98
N ARG A 164 4.35 6.55 10.22
CA ARG A 164 5.53 5.81 10.71
C ARG A 164 5.13 4.41 11.14
N PRO A 165 5.87 3.35 10.72
CA PRO A 165 5.61 2.02 11.22
C PRO A 165 5.87 1.99 12.73
N LYS A 166 4.98 1.34 13.49
CA LYS A 166 5.20 1.06 14.91
C LYS A 166 6.36 0.08 15.09
N GLN A 167 6.95 0.02 16.28
CA GLN A 167 8.11 -0.84 16.56
C GLN A 167 7.83 -2.34 16.30
N THR A 168 6.59 -2.75 16.40
CA THR A 168 6.15 -4.13 16.12
C THR A 168 6.07 -4.48 14.64
N LYS A 169 6.09 -3.45 13.76
CA LYS A 169 6.03 -3.60 12.29
C LYS A 169 7.44 -3.65 11.71
N SER A 170 7.82 -4.79 11.14
CA SER A 170 9.01 -4.86 10.29
C SER A 170 8.73 -4.14 8.97
N SER A 171 9.49 -3.10 8.66
CA SER A 171 9.37 -2.33 7.42
C SER A 171 10.76 -1.90 6.93
N GLN A 172 10.92 -1.83 5.60
CA GLN A 172 12.10 -1.22 4.97
C GLN A 172 12.05 0.32 5.03
N TYR A 173 10.88 0.88 5.36
CA TYR A 173 10.63 2.32 5.39
C TYR A 173 10.57 2.82 6.81
N ASP A 174 11.34 3.87 7.12
CA ASP A 174 11.30 4.53 8.42
C ASP A 174 10.07 5.42 8.58
N ARG A 175 9.57 5.95 7.45
CA ARG A 175 8.35 6.77 7.35
C ARG A 175 7.82 6.82 5.92
N SER A 176 6.56 7.18 5.82
CA SER A 176 5.93 7.51 4.54
C SER A 176 5.20 8.85 4.65
N THR A 177 5.11 9.59 3.55
CA THR A 177 4.19 10.71 3.40
C THR A 177 3.05 10.26 2.49
N LEU A 178 1.83 10.43 2.97
CA LEU A 178 0.60 10.02 2.30
C LEU A 178 -0.14 11.26 1.84
N TRP A 179 -0.58 11.30 0.59
CA TRP A 179 -1.55 12.27 0.10
C TRP A 179 -2.85 11.54 -0.20
N ILE A 180 -3.90 11.91 0.53
CA ILE A 180 -5.24 11.32 0.41
C ILE A 180 -6.18 12.40 -0.11
N ARG A 181 -6.85 12.13 -1.22
CA ARG A 181 -7.83 13.05 -1.84
C ARG A 181 -8.99 13.34 -0.89
N LYS A 182 -9.36 14.61 -0.78
CA LYS A 182 -10.44 15.06 0.11
C LYS A 182 -11.84 14.68 -0.40
N ASP A 183 -12.02 14.60 -1.72
CA ASP A 183 -13.31 14.31 -2.34
C ASP A 183 -13.76 12.86 -2.16
N HIS A 184 -12.83 11.91 -2.35
CA HIS A 184 -13.15 10.47 -2.38
C HIS A 184 -12.39 9.62 -1.38
N TYR A 185 -11.47 10.21 -0.59
CA TYR A 185 -10.60 9.49 0.36
C TYR A 185 -9.73 8.41 -0.30
N VAL A 186 -9.32 8.64 -1.53
CA VAL A 186 -8.41 7.74 -2.26
C VAL A 186 -6.97 8.19 -2.06
N PHE A 187 -6.07 7.24 -1.80
CA PHE A 187 -4.63 7.52 -1.84
C PHE A 187 -4.26 8.03 -3.22
N TRP A 188 -3.57 9.17 -3.27
CA TRP A 188 -3.22 9.82 -4.53
C TRP A 188 -1.71 9.85 -4.79
N ARG A 189 -0.92 9.94 -3.71
CA ARG A 189 0.54 9.80 -3.73
C ARG A 189 0.99 9.21 -2.42
N ILE A 190 2.02 8.35 -2.47
CA ILE A 190 2.75 7.86 -1.30
C ILE A 190 4.24 8.02 -1.57
N GLU A 191 4.95 8.66 -0.68
CA GLU A 191 6.40 8.77 -0.71
C GLU A 191 7.00 8.01 0.47
N ASN A 192 7.87 7.05 0.17
CA ASN A 192 8.47 6.15 1.15
C ASN A 192 9.95 6.51 1.37
N TYR A 193 10.34 6.65 2.62
CA TYR A 193 11.65 7.10 3.03
C TYR A 193 12.39 6.03 3.83
N SER A 194 13.72 5.97 3.62
CA SER A 194 14.64 5.20 4.46
C SER A 194 15.88 6.06 4.74
N LYS A 195 16.29 6.16 6.02
CA LYS A 195 17.37 7.04 6.50
C LYS A 195 17.21 8.46 5.94
N ASP A 196 15.99 9.02 6.10
CA ASP A 196 15.59 10.36 5.60
C ASP A 196 15.70 10.58 4.08
N ARG A 197 16.07 9.59 3.32
CA ARG A 197 16.10 9.67 1.86
C ARG A 197 14.78 9.15 1.29
N LEU A 198 14.19 9.90 0.36
CA LEU A 198 13.10 9.42 -0.47
C LEU A 198 13.64 8.34 -1.40
N ILE A 199 13.16 7.10 -1.23
CA ILE A 199 13.64 5.95 -1.98
C ILE A 199 12.61 5.41 -2.97
N ARG A 200 11.30 5.54 -2.65
CA ARG A 200 10.21 5.13 -3.56
C ARG A 200 9.07 6.11 -3.53
N ARG A 201 8.39 6.23 -4.67
CA ARG A 201 7.17 7.02 -4.82
C ARG A 201 6.13 6.22 -5.57
N ALA A 202 4.93 6.11 -5.00
CA ALA A 202 3.74 5.62 -5.69
C ALA A 202 2.85 6.82 -6.07
N VAL A 203 2.44 6.90 -7.33
CA VAL A 203 1.48 7.88 -7.84
C VAL A 203 0.29 7.12 -8.36
N TYR A 204 -0.90 7.52 -7.92
CA TYR A 204 -2.16 6.91 -8.30
C TYR A 204 -2.85 7.79 -9.34
N GLY A 205 -3.48 7.17 -10.32
CA GLY A 205 -4.10 7.87 -11.45
C GLY A 205 -5.36 7.19 -11.97
N ARG A 206 -6.01 7.85 -12.94
CA ARG A 206 -7.24 7.34 -13.57
C ARG A 206 -8.30 6.94 -12.55
N LEU A 207 -8.76 7.91 -11.77
CA LEU A 207 -9.80 7.69 -10.75
C LEU A 207 -11.12 7.31 -11.42
N GLU A 208 -11.71 6.19 -11.02
CA GLU A 208 -12.94 5.65 -11.57
C GLU A 208 -13.83 5.10 -10.45
N ASN A 209 -15.12 5.22 -10.59
CA ASN A 209 -16.07 4.56 -9.69
C ASN A 209 -16.37 3.16 -10.22
N VAL A 210 -15.88 2.14 -9.52
CA VAL A 210 -16.12 0.73 -9.85
C VAL A 210 -17.07 0.14 -8.82
N GLN A 211 -18.28 -0.18 -9.23
CA GLN A 211 -19.31 -0.78 -8.36
C GLN A 211 -19.55 0.01 -7.05
N GLY A 212 -19.51 1.34 -7.11
CA GLY A 212 -19.69 2.24 -5.96
C GLY A 212 -18.42 2.59 -5.21
N ILE A 213 -17.28 2.01 -5.56
CA ILE A 213 -15.99 2.22 -4.91
C ILE A 213 -15.08 3.06 -5.81
N TRP A 214 -14.66 4.22 -5.31
CA TRP A 214 -13.69 5.05 -6.01
C TRP A 214 -12.30 4.44 -5.98
N THR A 215 -11.77 4.15 -7.15
CA THR A 215 -10.54 3.37 -7.34
C THR A 215 -9.61 4.05 -8.32
N ALA A 216 -8.33 4.14 -7.99
CA ALA A 216 -7.30 4.50 -8.96
C ALA A 216 -6.97 3.28 -9.82
N ARG A 217 -7.17 3.41 -11.14
CA ARG A 217 -6.95 2.34 -12.12
C ARG A 217 -5.50 2.21 -12.55
N THR A 218 -4.67 3.19 -12.22
CA THR A 218 -3.24 3.22 -12.56
C THR A 218 -2.43 3.50 -11.31
N ILE A 219 -1.36 2.75 -11.10
CA ILE A 219 -0.40 2.96 -10.03
C ILE A 219 1.00 2.98 -10.65
N GLU A 220 1.70 4.12 -10.59
CA GLU A 220 3.10 4.22 -10.96
C GLU A 220 3.96 4.13 -9.69
N MET A 221 4.79 3.11 -9.60
CA MET A 221 5.80 2.95 -8.57
C MET A 221 7.18 3.31 -9.14
N SER A 222 7.79 4.36 -8.63
CA SER A 222 9.16 4.78 -8.96
C SER A 222 10.16 4.33 -7.89
N ASP A 223 11.22 3.65 -8.29
CA ASP A 223 12.41 3.42 -7.46
C ASP A 223 13.46 4.50 -7.76
N LEU A 224 13.53 5.51 -6.89
CA LEU A 224 14.40 6.68 -7.07
C LEU A 224 15.88 6.35 -6.87
N THR A 225 16.18 5.22 -6.21
CA THR A 225 17.57 4.77 -6.02
C THR A 225 18.13 4.12 -7.28
N ARG A 226 17.25 3.59 -8.12
CA ARG A 226 17.59 2.90 -9.38
C ARG A 226 17.26 3.71 -10.62
N ASN A 227 16.57 4.84 -10.46
CA ASN A 227 16.03 5.61 -11.58
C ASN A 227 15.20 4.74 -12.53
N SER A 228 14.29 3.95 -11.96
CA SER A 228 13.38 3.06 -12.68
C SER A 228 11.95 3.24 -12.20
N ARG A 229 10.98 2.86 -13.02
CA ARG A 229 9.56 2.90 -12.65
C ARG A 229 8.79 1.73 -13.24
N THR A 230 7.75 1.35 -12.53
CA THR A 230 6.76 0.37 -12.99
C THR A 230 5.38 0.99 -12.93
N THR A 231 4.69 1.06 -14.06
CA THR A 231 3.29 1.45 -14.12
C THR A 231 2.42 0.21 -14.17
N LEU A 232 1.52 0.08 -13.22
CA LEU A 232 0.51 -0.97 -13.16
C LEU A 232 -0.83 -0.38 -13.59
N ASP A 233 -1.43 -0.94 -14.63
CA ASP A 233 -2.80 -0.69 -15.05
C ASP A 233 -3.71 -1.83 -14.58
N LEU A 234 -4.80 -1.49 -13.87
CA LEU A 234 -5.81 -2.44 -13.41
C LEU A 234 -6.89 -2.61 -14.49
N GLU A 235 -6.91 -3.77 -15.13
CA GLU A 235 -7.88 -4.13 -16.15
C GLU A 235 -8.91 -5.12 -15.57
N LYS A 236 -10.11 -5.14 -16.11
CA LYS A 236 -11.19 -6.06 -15.70
C LYS A 236 -11.37 -6.14 -14.18
N LEU A 237 -11.22 -5.00 -13.51
CA LEU A 237 -11.36 -4.92 -12.06
C LEU A 237 -12.83 -5.13 -11.66
N GLU A 238 -13.04 -6.06 -10.74
CA GLU A 238 -14.33 -6.37 -10.15
C GLU A 238 -14.21 -6.55 -8.64
N TYR A 239 -15.16 -6.02 -7.90
CA TYR A 239 -15.28 -6.13 -6.46
C TYR A 239 -16.44 -7.06 -6.07
N ASN A 240 -16.35 -7.62 -4.85
CA ASN A 240 -17.40 -8.46 -4.25
C ASN A 240 -17.83 -9.63 -5.15
N VAL A 241 -16.88 -10.16 -5.90
CA VAL A 241 -17.08 -11.33 -6.75
C VAL A 241 -16.92 -12.63 -5.96
N PRO A 242 -17.60 -13.71 -6.36
CA PRO A 242 -17.39 -15.03 -5.74
C PRO A 242 -15.93 -15.48 -5.93
N VAL A 243 -15.22 -15.67 -4.84
CA VAL A 243 -13.86 -16.22 -4.81
C VAL A 243 -13.83 -17.37 -3.81
N LYS A 244 -13.24 -18.50 -4.19
CA LYS A 244 -13.15 -19.67 -3.32
C LYS A 244 -11.96 -19.55 -2.38
N ASP A 245 -12.15 -19.83 -1.08
CA ASP A 245 -11.08 -19.77 -0.07
C ASP A 245 -9.96 -20.78 -0.35
N ASP A 246 -10.25 -21.93 -0.95
CA ASP A 246 -9.27 -22.93 -1.35
C ASP A 246 -8.26 -22.45 -2.41
N SER A 247 -8.56 -21.34 -3.10
CA SER A 247 -7.64 -20.67 -4.03
C SER A 247 -6.43 -20.03 -3.33
N PHE A 248 -6.51 -19.80 -2.00
CA PHE A 248 -5.47 -19.13 -1.22
C PHE A 248 -4.65 -20.11 -0.36
N THR A 249 -4.25 -21.21 -0.94
CA THR A 249 -3.42 -22.25 -0.30
C THR A 249 -2.11 -22.45 -1.05
N LEU A 250 -1.10 -23.01 -0.38
CA LEU A 250 0.16 -23.39 -1.04
C LEU A 250 -0.08 -24.42 -2.15
N GLN A 251 -1.06 -25.29 -1.97
CA GLN A 251 -1.39 -26.28 -3.00
C GLN A 251 -1.98 -25.59 -4.24
N ALA A 252 -2.89 -24.61 -4.06
CA ALA A 252 -3.45 -23.84 -5.17
C ALA A 252 -2.40 -22.97 -5.84
N LEU A 253 -1.41 -22.46 -5.06
CA LEU A 253 -0.33 -21.65 -5.59
C LEU A 253 0.52 -22.40 -6.63
N ARG A 254 0.61 -23.72 -6.56
CA ARG A 254 1.34 -24.59 -7.50
C ARG A 254 0.56 -24.95 -8.74
N ARG A 255 -0.77 -24.80 -8.73
CA ARG A 255 -1.62 -25.13 -9.86
C ARG A 255 -1.71 -23.95 -10.83
N GLU A 256 -1.73 -24.23 -12.12
CA GLU A 256 -2.14 -23.24 -13.12
C GLU A 256 -3.67 -23.02 -13.01
N PHE A 257 -4.10 -21.76 -13.20
CA PHE A 257 -5.53 -21.40 -13.31
C PHE A 257 -6.01 -21.62 -14.74
#